data_c4b6e8bea10a630e098bf58645271fa1
#
_entry.id   c4b6e8bea10a630e098bf58645271fa1
#
_cell.length_a   1.000
_cell.length_b   1.000
_cell.length_c   1.000
_cell.angle_alpha   90.00
_cell.angle_beta   90.00
_cell.angle_gamma   90.00
#
_symmetry.space_group_name_H-M   'P 1'
#
loop_
_entity.id
_entity.type
_entity.pdbx_description
1 polymer ?
#
loop_
_entity_poly.entity_id
_entity_poly.type
_entity_poly.pdbx_seq_one_letter_code
_entity_poly.pdbx_strand_id
1 'polypeptide(L)'
;MEPKLKLWVEKDGVLVFSDYRAMLLDHIAKTGSIRGGAERMGLSYRRAWGKIKEIERNLGVRLVESEVGGPGGGQTKLTPEGEQLLARYRSFRAAAEADMKRDFAEAFGKPAVHGEPVEP
;
A
#
# COMPACT_ATOMS: atom_id res chain seq x y z
N MET A 1 -24.66 3.13 -2.73
CA MET A 1 -23.58 2.25 -3.23
C MET A 1 -22.31 3.04 -3.39
N GLU A 2 -21.19 2.43 -3.07
CA GLU A 2 -19.90 3.04 -3.35
C GLU A 2 -18.90 1.95 -3.75
N PRO A 3 -18.01 2.25 -4.68
CA PRO A 3 -17.01 1.28 -5.11
C PRO A 3 -15.86 1.23 -4.11
N LYS A 4 -15.26 0.06 -4.00
CA LYS A 4 -14.06 -0.14 -3.18
C LYS A 4 -12.98 -0.73 -4.06
N LEU A 5 -11.75 -0.35 -3.80
CA LEU A 5 -10.60 -0.79 -4.58
C LEU A 5 -9.64 -1.55 -3.70
N LYS A 6 -9.27 -2.74 -4.16
CA LYS A 6 -8.21 -3.51 -3.54
C LYS A 6 -7.17 -3.75 -4.62
N LEU A 7 -5.98 -3.22 -4.40
CA LEU A 7 -4.96 -3.18 -5.44
C LEU A 7 -3.69 -3.90 -4.99
N TRP A 8 -3.14 -4.69 -5.89
CA TRP A 8 -1.81 -5.25 -5.70
C TRP A 8 -1.11 -5.32 -7.05
N VAL A 9 0.22 -5.45 -7.01
CA VAL A 9 1.07 -5.50 -8.18
C VAL A 9 1.80 -6.83 -8.19
N GLU A 10 1.82 -7.49 -9.33
CA GLU A 10 2.54 -8.74 -9.53
C GLU A 10 3.63 -8.57 -10.57
N LYS A 11 4.66 -9.36 -10.42
CA LYS A 11 5.73 -9.48 -11.40
C LYS A 11 5.92 -10.96 -11.66
N ASP A 12 5.73 -11.37 -12.91
CA ASP A 12 5.80 -12.77 -13.31
C ASP A 12 4.91 -13.67 -12.45
N GLY A 13 3.70 -13.19 -12.15
CA GLY A 13 2.72 -13.95 -11.37
C GLY A 13 2.95 -13.95 -9.87
N VAL A 14 3.96 -13.22 -9.40
CA VAL A 14 4.28 -13.17 -7.97
C VAL A 14 3.94 -11.80 -7.42
N LEU A 15 3.27 -11.78 -6.29
CA LEU A 15 2.92 -10.52 -5.62
C LEU A 15 4.19 -9.79 -5.21
N VAL A 16 4.35 -8.56 -5.67
CA VAL A 16 5.51 -7.74 -5.32
C VAL A 16 5.14 -6.56 -4.43
N PHE A 17 3.91 -6.03 -4.55
CA PHE A 17 3.48 -4.95 -3.69
C PHE A 17 1.96 -4.91 -3.63
N SER A 18 1.42 -4.24 -2.60
CA SER A 18 -0.02 -4.20 -2.39
C SER A 18 -0.37 -3.05 -1.47
N ASP A 19 -1.66 -2.74 -1.38
CA ASP A 19 -2.16 -1.76 -0.39
C ASP A 19 -1.68 -2.12 1.01
N TYR A 20 -1.77 -3.39 1.36
CA TYR A 20 -1.38 -3.86 2.68
C TYR A 20 0.11 -3.63 2.94
N ARG A 21 0.95 -3.97 1.95
CA ARG A 21 2.40 -3.80 2.08
C ARG A 21 2.79 -2.33 2.12
N ALA A 22 2.08 -1.48 1.38
CA ALA A 22 2.30 -0.04 1.44
C ALA A 22 1.98 0.50 2.84
N MET A 23 0.90 0.03 3.44
CA MET A 23 0.55 0.43 4.81
C MET A 23 1.62 0.01 5.80
N LEU A 24 2.16 -1.19 5.64
CA LEU A 24 3.22 -1.66 6.53
C LEU A 24 4.45 -0.77 6.44
N LEU A 25 4.90 -0.46 5.22
CA LEU A 25 6.04 0.43 5.05
C LEU A 25 5.79 1.80 5.65
N ASP A 26 4.59 2.33 5.46
CA ASP A 26 4.23 3.62 6.01
C ASP A 26 4.28 3.63 7.54
N HIS A 27 3.74 2.59 8.16
CA HIS A 27 3.76 2.47 9.62
C HIS A 27 5.18 2.29 10.16
N ILE A 28 6.02 1.56 9.43
CA ILE A 28 7.43 1.43 9.83
C ILE A 28 8.11 2.80 9.79
N ALA A 29 7.88 3.56 8.72
CA ALA A 29 8.45 4.89 8.58
C ALA A 29 8.00 5.82 9.71
N LYS A 30 6.71 5.79 10.03
CA LYS A 30 6.13 6.67 11.04
C LYS A 30 6.54 6.30 12.46
N THR A 31 6.67 5.02 12.74
CA THR A 31 7.03 4.56 14.08
C THR A 31 8.54 4.46 14.30
N GLY A 32 9.31 4.41 13.22
CA GLY A 32 10.75 4.28 13.31
C GLY A 32 11.23 2.87 13.61
N SER A 33 10.35 1.87 13.52
CA SER A 33 10.75 0.48 13.77
C SER A 33 9.84 -0.50 13.06
N ILE A 34 10.41 -1.66 12.71
CA ILE A 34 9.59 -2.74 12.16
C ILE A 34 8.59 -3.22 13.21
N ARG A 35 9.02 -3.29 14.47
CA ARG A 35 8.15 -3.69 15.57
C ARG A 35 6.95 -2.76 15.70
N GLY A 36 7.19 -1.45 15.68
CA GLY A 36 6.11 -0.48 15.77
C GLY A 36 5.16 -0.57 14.58
N GLY A 37 5.70 -0.73 13.39
CA GLY A 37 4.88 -0.93 12.21
C GLY A 37 4.04 -2.20 12.30
N ALA A 38 4.65 -3.28 12.77
CA ALA A 38 3.96 -4.55 12.96
C ALA A 38 2.81 -4.41 13.94
N GLU A 39 3.04 -3.75 15.06
CA GLU A 39 2.00 -3.55 16.07
C GLU A 39 0.79 -2.82 15.49
N ARG A 40 1.02 -1.79 14.70
CA ARG A 40 -0.09 -1.06 14.08
C ARG A 40 -0.89 -1.90 13.09
N MET A 41 -0.26 -2.93 12.53
CA MET A 41 -0.91 -3.80 11.57
C MET A 41 -1.46 -5.08 12.20
N GLY A 42 -1.29 -5.25 13.52
CA GLY A 42 -1.69 -6.48 14.18
C GLY A 42 -0.84 -7.68 13.78
N LEU A 43 0.40 -7.44 13.41
CA LEU A 43 1.33 -8.49 13.00
C LEU A 43 2.39 -8.72 14.06
N SER A 44 2.91 -9.95 14.11
CA SER A 44 4.11 -10.20 14.89
C SER A 44 5.30 -9.54 14.18
N TYR A 45 6.34 -9.26 14.93
CA TYR A 45 7.58 -8.73 14.36
C TYR A 45 8.11 -9.65 13.26
N ARG A 46 8.12 -10.95 13.53
CA ARG A 46 8.64 -11.93 12.57
C ARG A 46 7.88 -11.89 11.25
N ARG A 47 6.55 -11.78 11.31
CA ARG A 47 5.75 -11.75 10.09
C ARG A 47 5.98 -10.46 9.31
N ALA A 48 6.06 -9.33 10.01
CA ALA A 48 6.34 -8.06 9.36
C ALA A 48 7.71 -8.07 8.70
N TRP A 49 8.72 -8.55 9.43
CA TRP A 49 10.07 -8.67 8.90
C TRP A 49 10.09 -9.56 7.65
N GLY A 50 9.40 -10.69 7.71
CA GLY A 50 9.31 -11.61 6.57
C GLY A 50 8.70 -10.98 5.34
N LYS A 51 7.65 -10.18 5.52
CA LYS A 51 7.02 -9.47 4.41
C LYS A 51 7.96 -8.45 3.77
N ILE A 52 8.68 -7.71 4.60
CA ILE A 52 9.65 -6.73 4.09
C ILE A 52 10.74 -7.45 3.30
N LYS A 53 11.29 -8.53 3.84
CA LYS A 53 12.35 -9.28 3.16
C LYS A 53 11.87 -9.91 1.86
N GLU A 54 10.63 -10.34 1.82
CA GLU A 54 10.04 -10.89 0.60
C GLU A 54 9.95 -9.83 -0.49
N ILE A 55 9.47 -8.63 -0.15
CA ILE A 55 9.40 -7.54 -1.12
C ILE A 55 10.80 -7.20 -1.63
N GLU A 56 11.75 -7.06 -0.73
CA GLU A 56 13.14 -6.74 -1.09
C GLU A 56 13.71 -7.78 -2.04
N ARG A 57 13.49 -9.04 -1.75
CA ARG A 57 13.98 -10.13 -2.59
C ARG A 57 13.32 -10.11 -3.97
N ASN A 58 12.02 -9.91 -4.01
CA ASN A 58 11.27 -9.95 -5.27
C ASN A 58 11.58 -8.76 -6.17
N LEU A 59 11.85 -7.60 -5.58
CA LEU A 59 12.16 -6.39 -6.33
C LEU A 59 13.66 -6.16 -6.51
N GLY A 60 14.49 -6.87 -5.76
CA GLY A 60 15.92 -6.71 -5.86
C GLY A 60 16.44 -5.39 -5.31
N VAL A 61 15.73 -4.79 -4.37
CA VAL A 61 16.15 -3.52 -3.75
C VAL A 61 15.96 -3.59 -2.26
N ARG A 62 16.70 -2.76 -1.54
CA ARG A 62 16.51 -2.62 -0.10
C ARG A 62 15.46 -1.55 0.16
N LEU A 63 14.52 -1.86 1.03
CA LEU A 63 13.42 -0.94 1.34
C LEU A 63 13.59 -0.27 2.68
N VAL A 64 14.28 -0.94 3.61
CA VAL A 64 14.49 -0.43 4.96
C VAL A 64 15.94 -0.56 5.34
N GLU A 65 16.39 0.33 6.22
CA GLU A 65 17.72 0.24 6.81
C GLU A 65 17.62 0.57 8.30
N SER A 66 18.38 -0.17 9.07
CA SER A 66 18.40 0.02 10.51
C SER A 66 19.68 0.72 10.90
N GLU A 67 19.56 1.73 11.75
CA GLU A 67 20.71 2.40 12.32
C GLU A 67 20.95 1.78 13.70
N VAL A 68 22.16 1.33 13.92
CA VAL A 68 22.56 0.85 15.24
C VAL A 68 22.65 2.08 16.10
N GLY A 69 21.75 2.20 17.07
CA GLY A 69 21.61 3.44 17.73
C GLY A 69 22.27 3.53 19.07
N GLY A 70 22.48 4.69 19.59
CA GLY A 70 22.88 4.97 20.93
C GLY A 70 21.76 4.69 21.94
N PRO A 71 21.63 5.54 22.95
CA PRO A 71 20.61 5.34 24.00
C PRO A 71 19.23 5.24 23.40
N GLY A 72 18.49 4.21 23.73
CA GLY A 72 17.16 4.00 23.19
C GLY A 72 17.08 3.02 22.04
N GLY A 73 18.21 2.44 21.62
CA GLY A 73 18.22 1.41 20.60
C GLY A 73 18.29 1.95 19.18
N GLY A 74 18.23 1.05 18.21
CA GLY A 74 18.32 1.42 16.83
C GLY A 74 17.01 1.93 16.27
N GLN A 75 17.09 2.58 15.14
CA GLN A 75 15.95 3.12 14.44
C GLN A 75 15.94 2.53 13.04
N THR A 76 14.75 2.19 12.55
CA THR A 76 14.55 1.72 11.18
C THR A 76 13.90 2.81 10.38
N LYS A 77 14.45 3.07 9.21
CA LYS A 77 13.86 4.04 8.27
C LYS A 77 13.82 3.44 6.88
N LEU A 78 13.03 4.04 6.02
CA LEU A 78 12.99 3.62 4.64
C LEU A 78 14.27 4.07 3.92
N THR A 79 14.76 3.25 3.03
CA THR A 79 15.81 3.66 2.12
C THR A 79 15.24 4.65 1.11
N PRO A 80 16.08 5.37 0.35
CA PRO A 80 15.56 6.17 -0.76
C PRO A 80 14.71 5.35 -1.72
N GLU A 81 15.11 4.12 -2.00
CA GLU A 81 14.33 3.21 -2.85
C GLU A 81 12.98 2.86 -2.21
N GLY A 82 12.97 2.64 -0.91
CA GLY A 82 11.72 2.37 -0.19
C GLY A 82 10.77 3.55 -0.21
N GLU A 83 11.31 4.75 0.00
CA GLU A 83 10.49 5.97 -0.07
C GLU A 83 9.93 6.16 -1.47
N GLN A 84 10.74 5.92 -2.49
CA GLN A 84 10.34 6.07 -3.87
C GLN A 84 9.26 5.06 -4.24
N LEU A 85 9.43 3.81 -3.84
CA LEU A 85 8.43 2.78 -4.09
C LEU A 85 7.09 3.16 -3.47
N LEU A 86 7.11 3.58 -2.22
CA LEU A 86 5.89 3.97 -1.52
C LEU A 86 5.22 5.16 -2.19
N ALA A 87 6.00 6.17 -2.56
CA ALA A 87 5.46 7.36 -3.22
C ALA A 87 4.85 7.03 -4.58
N ARG A 88 5.55 6.20 -5.38
CA ARG A 88 5.05 5.80 -6.69
C ARG A 88 3.78 4.97 -6.57
N TYR A 89 3.77 4.06 -5.63
CA TYR A 89 2.59 3.23 -5.42
C TYR A 89 1.39 4.07 -5.00
N ARG A 90 1.58 5.01 -4.09
CA ARG A 90 0.51 5.90 -3.63
C ARG A 90 -0.04 6.76 -4.76
N SER A 91 0.84 7.28 -5.60
CA SER A 91 0.44 8.09 -6.74
C SER A 91 -0.38 7.27 -7.72
N PHE A 92 0.09 6.08 -8.04
CA PHE A 92 -0.60 5.17 -8.92
C PHE A 92 -1.96 4.77 -8.35
N ARG A 93 -1.99 4.43 -7.08
CA ARG A 93 -3.24 4.01 -6.43
C ARG A 93 -4.26 5.15 -6.39
N ALA A 94 -3.82 6.36 -6.09
CA ALA A 94 -4.71 7.51 -6.05
C ALA A 94 -5.34 7.77 -7.42
N ALA A 95 -4.56 7.66 -8.48
CA ALA A 95 -5.06 7.83 -9.84
C ALA A 95 -6.07 6.73 -10.19
N ALA A 96 -5.75 5.49 -9.86
CA ALA A 96 -6.64 4.37 -10.11
C ALA A 96 -7.97 4.52 -9.35
N GLU A 97 -7.89 4.96 -8.10
CA GLU A 97 -9.08 5.16 -7.29
C GLU A 97 -9.97 6.27 -7.85
N ALA A 98 -9.35 7.37 -8.27
CA ALA A 98 -10.10 8.48 -8.87
C ALA A 98 -10.79 8.04 -10.16
N ASP A 99 -10.09 7.30 -11.00
CA ASP A 99 -10.67 6.78 -12.24
C ASP A 99 -11.81 5.81 -11.95
N MET A 100 -11.63 4.94 -10.99
CA MET A 100 -12.67 3.99 -10.61
C MET A 100 -13.92 4.71 -10.13
N LYS A 101 -13.76 5.72 -9.28
CA LYS A 101 -14.91 6.46 -8.75
C LYS A 101 -15.65 7.21 -9.86
N ARG A 102 -14.90 7.82 -10.79
CA ARG A 102 -15.49 8.50 -11.91
C ARG A 102 -16.27 7.52 -12.80
N ASP A 103 -15.65 6.40 -13.12
CA ASP A 103 -16.28 5.41 -13.97
C ASP A 103 -17.48 4.77 -13.30
N PHE A 104 -17.41 4.57 -11.99
CA PHE A 104 -18.56 4.07 -11.25
C PHE A 104 -19.72 5.07 -11.28
N ALA A 105 -19.43 6.35 -11.10
CA ALA A 105 -20.47 7.37 -11.14
C ALA A 105 -21.13 7.41 -12.52
N GLU A 106 -20.38 7.25 -13.58
CA GLU A 106 -20.94 7.21 -14.92
C GLU A 106 -21.80 5.98 -15.17
N ALA A 107 -21.37 4.84 -14.64
CA ALA A 107 -22.08 3.59 -14.88
C ALA A 107 -23.29 3.39 -13.95
N PHE A 108 -23.21 3.81 -12.71
CA PHE A 108 -24.19 3.49 -11.68
C PHE A 108 -24.71 4.68 -10.88
N GLY A 109 -23.94 5.74 -10.81
CA GLY A 109 -24.18 6.81 -9.84
C GLY A 109 -25.24 7.80 -10.21
N LYS A 110 -25.68 7.82 -11.46
CA LYS A 110 -26.69 8.75 -11.90
C LYS A 110 -28.06 8.12 -11.75
N PRO A 111 -29.02 8.87 -11.24
CA PRO A 111 -30.38 8.37 -11.26
C PRO A 111 -30.81 8.10 -12.69
N ALA A 112 -31.83 7.32 -12.85
CA ALA A 112 -32.37 7.05 -14.17
C ALA A 112 -32.46 8.35 -14.92
N VAL A 113 -31.94 8.36 -16.12
CA VAL A 113 -31.90 9.57 -16.91
C VAL A 113 -33.30 10.04 -17.18
N HIS A 114 -33.47 11.33 -17.09
CA HIS A 114 -34.75 11.93 -17.41
C HIS A 114 -35.16 11.53 -18.81
N GLY A 115 -36.33 11.05 -18.94
CA GLY A 115 -36.82 10.60 -20.21
C GLY A 115 -36.42 9.19 -20.55
N GLU A 116 -35.63 8.56 -19.75
CA GLU A 116 -35.35 7.17 -19.94
C GLU A 116 -36.61 6.40 -19.62
N PRO A 117 -36.98 5.49 -20.47
CA PRO A 117 -38.14 4.68 -20.15
C PRO A 117 -37.86 3.91 -18.92
N VAL A 118 -38.67 4.12 -17.95
CA VAL A 118 -38.61 3.30 -16.78
C VAL A 118 -39.05 1.93 -17.20
N GLU A 119 -38.48 0.95 -16.61
CA GLU A 119 -38.90 -0.39 -16.84
C GLU A 119 -40.38 -0.45 -16.77
N PRO A 120 -41.01 -1.01 -17.77
CA PRO A 120 -42.45 -1.13 -17.75
C PRO A 120 -42.91 -1.98 -16.60
#